data_ec51ab682b1bb5dc798d6000101db5ed
#
_entry.id   ec51ab682b1bb5dc798d6000101db5ed
#
_cell.length_a   1.000
_cell.length_b   1.000
_cell.length_c   1.000
_cell.angle_alpha   90.00
_cell.angle_beta   90.00
_cell.angle_gamma   90.00
#
_symmetry.space_group_name_H-M   'P 1'
#
loop_
_entity.id
_entity.type
_entity.pdbx_description
1 polymer ?
#
loop_
_entity_poly.entity_id
_entity_poly.type
_entity_poly.pdbx_seq_one_letter_code
_entity_poly.pdbx_strand_id
1 'polypeptide(L)'
;MPDAWWDYAEDYTQELIADVADRLSRDGAVVTDFDLPEGAEGLVQAMRDVSGFEFARVMLHERLRHSGQLSQKLLNGRVNDGVLCSYEDYRKALAILETYRGRFAAVTEEFDLLLTPSAIGESPEGIDSTGDPVFNLPWTATYAPALTLPAGRGPKGLPVGVQLIGHRNEDYSFLSAAQAVECLLRETG
;
A
#
# COMPACT_ATOMS: atom_id res chain seq x y z
N MET A 1 3.53 -11.16 5.10
CA MET A 1 2.27 -10.87 4.35
C MET A 1 1.48 -12.16 4.24
N PRO A 2 0.12 -12.15 4.27
CA PRO A 2 -0.63 -13.34 3.92
C PRO A 2 -0.15 -13.85 2.56
N ASP A 3 0.04 -15.16 2.41
CA ASP A 3 0.56 -15.78 1.20
C ASP A 3 -0.11 -15.26 -0.08
N ALA A 4 -1.43 -15.01 -0.01
CA ALA A 4 -2.22 -14.49 -1.13
C ALA A 4 -1.81 -13.08 -1.64
N TRP A 5 -1.16 -12.24 -0.83
CA TRP A 5 -0.72 -10.91 -1.27
C TRP A 5 0.71 -10.93 -1.79
N TRP A 6 1.55 -11.79 -1.20
CA TRP A 6 2.90 -12.01 -1.68
C TRP A 6 2.91 -12.55 -3.12
N ASP A 7 1.97 -13.43 -3.44
CA ASP A 7 1.80 -14.02 -4.78
C ASP A 7 1.41 -12.99 -5.87
N TYR A 8 1.00 -11.77 -5.50
CA TYR A 8 0.81 -10.70 -6.49
C TYR A 8 2.12 -10.08 -6.97
N ALA A 9 3.21 -10.18 -6.22
CA ALA A 9 4.51 -9.66 -6.63
C ALA A 9 5.13 -10.57 -7.70
N GLU A 10 5.69 -9.97 -8.73
CA GLU A 10 6.47 -10.70 -9.74
C GLU A 10 7.72 -11.34 -9.10
N ASP A 11 8.15 -12.49 -9.60
CA ASP A 11 9.26 -13.27 -9.02
C ASP A 11 10.50 -12.42 -8.75
N TYR A 12 10.90 -11.58 -9.70
CA TYR A 12 12.05 -10.69 -9.51
C TYR A 12 11.84 -9.62 -8.43
N THR A 13 10.59 -9.24 -8.15
CA THR A 13 10.27 -8.33 -7.05
C THR A 13 10.39 -9.05 -5.71
N GLN A 14 9.94 -10.30 -5.65
CA GLN A 14 10.10 -11.15 -4.47
C GLN A 14 11.59 -11.39 -4.17
N GLU A 15 12.38 -11.73 -5.20
CA GLU A 15 13.83 -11.89 -5.09
C GLU A 15 14.52 -10.62 -4.59
N LEU A 16 14.10 -9.45 -5.09
CA LEU A 16 14.63 -8.15 -4.65
C LEU A 16 14.34 -7.87 -3.16
N ILE A 17 13.12 -8.16 -2.69
CA ILE A 17 12.78 -8.01 -1.27
C ILE A 17 13.63 -8.96 -0.41
N ALA A 18 13.80 -10.21 -0.84
CA ALA A 18 14.63 -11.19 -0.14
C ALA A 18 16.11 -10.73 -0.07
N ASP A 19 16.68 -10.22 -1.18
CA ASP A 19 18.05 -9.68 -1.18
C ASP A 19 18.20 -8.50 -0.20
N VAL A 20 17.24 -7.57 -0.19
CA VAL A 20 17.28 -6.43 0.74
C VAL A 20 17.17 -6.92 2.19
N ALA A 21 16.29 -7.87 2.49
CA ALA A 21 16.14 -8.47 3.82
C ALA A 21 17.46 -9.15 4.28
N ASP A 22 18.09 -9.92 3.40
CA ASP A 22 19.39 -10.56 3.64
C ASP A 22 20.51 -9.55 3.90
N ARG A 23 20.51 -8.43 3.17
CA ARG A 23 21.51 -7.35 3.35
C ARG A 23 21.32 -6.66 4.69
N LEU A 24 20.09 -6.34 5.07
CA LEU A 24 19.75 -5.78 6.39
C LEU A 24 20.18 -6.71 7.51
N SER A 25 19.93 -8.02 7.37
CA SER A 25 20.35 -9.02 8.35
C SER A 25 21.86 -9.10 8.51
N ARG A 26 22.64 -9.02 7.42
CA ARG A 26 24.13 -9.00 7.46
C ARG A 26 24.67 -7.73 8.12
N ASP A 27 23.94 -6.62 8.01
CA ASP A 27 24.29 -5.33 8.65
C ASP A 27 23.85 -5.26 10.13
N GLY A 28 23.25 -6.33 10.65
CA GLY A 28 22.92 -6.50 12.06
C GLY A 28 21.45 -6.23 12.43
N ALA A 29 20.57 -6.00 11.45
CA ALA A 29 19.15 -5.93 11.72
C ALA A 29 18.56 -7.32 12.05
N VAL A 30 17.61 -7.37 12.96
CA VAL A 30 16.82 -8.58 13.22
C VAL A 30 15.65 -8.62 12.22
N VAL A 31 15.76 -9.48 11.22
CA VAL A 31 14.75 -9.64 10.18
C VAL A 31 13.94 -10.90 10.45
N THR A 32 12.62 -10.77 10.49
CA THR A 32 11.69 -11.90 10.69
C THR A 32 10.51 -11.77 9.74
N ASP A 33 9.91 -12.89 9.38
CA ASP A 33 8.68 -12.88 8.61
C ASP A 33 7.54 -12.26 9.41
N PHE A 34 6.67 -11.55 8.72
CA PHE A 34 5.52 -10.86 9.30
C PHE A 34 4.24 -11.20 8.56
N ASP A 35 3.27 -11.73 9.28
CA ASP A 35 1.93 -11.98 8.77
C ASP A 35 0.97 -10.84 9.14
N LEU A 36 0.20 -10.36 8.16
CA LEU A 36 -0.85 -9.39 8.44
C LEU A 36 -1.90 -9.99 9.39
N PRO A 37 -2.43 -9.19 10.35
CA PRO A 37 -3.43 -9.69 11.28
C PRO A 37 -4.73 -10.11 10.58
N GLU A 38 -5.49 -10.95 11.25
CA GLU A 38 -6.81 -11.42 10.80
C GLU A 38 -7.73 -10.25 10.39
N GLY A 39 -8.39 -10.41 9.25
CA GLY A 39 -9.28 -9.39 8.65
C GLY A 39 -8.66 -8.61 7.51
N ALA A 40 -7.41 -8.91 7.13
CA ALA A 40 -6.73 -8.27 5.99
C ALA A 40 -7.49 -8.50 4.67
N GLU A 41 -8.14 -9.65 4.51
CA GLU A 41 -8.95 -10.01 3.33
C GLU A 41 -10.15 -9.06 3.11
N GLY A 42 -10.67 -8.45 4.17
CA GLY A 42 -11.78 -7.50 4.11
C GLY A 42 -11.38 -6.07 3.76
N LEU A 43 -10.10 -5.72 3.83
CA LEU A 43 -9.62 -4.34 3.67
C LEU A 43 -9.89 -3.77 2.29
N VAL A 44 -9.70 -4.56 1.23
CA VAL A 44 -9.87 -4.09 -0.15
C VAL A 44 -11.28 -3.59 -0.37
N GLN A 45 -12.29 -4.37 0.05
CA GLN A 45 -13.68 -3.98 -0.10
C GLN A 45 -14.04 -2.82 0.82
N ALA A 46 -13.62 -2.85 2.08
CA ALA A 46 -13.90 -1.76 3.02
C ALA A 46 -13.28 -0.43 2.55
N MET A 47 -12.05 -0.44 2.04
CA MET A 47 -11.42 0.75 1.46
C MET A 47 -12.13 1.24 0.20
N ARG A 48 -12.60 0.33 -0.65
CA ARG A 48 -13.38 0.68 -1.84
C ARG A 48 -14.69 1.38 -1.45
N ASP A 49 -15.42 0.83 -0.48
CA ASP A 49 -16.69 1.37 0.00
C ASP A 49 -16.50 2.75 0.64
N VAL A 50 -15.53 2.90 1.55
CA VAL A 50 -15.26 4.18 2.21
C VAL A 50 -14.77 5.21 1.20
N SER A 51 -13.73 4.89 0.43
CA SER A 51 -13.15 5.84 -0.50
C SER A 51 -14.08 6.20 -1.66
N GLY A 52 -14.88 5.26 -2.15
CA GLY A 52 -15.89 5.49 -3.17
C GLY A 52 -17.00 6.38 -2.66
N PHE A 53 -17.57 6.05 -1.48
CA PHE A 53 -18.63 6.81 -0.85
C PHE A 53 -18.25 8.28 -0.62
N GLU A 54 -17.04 8.52 -0.07
CA GLU A 54 -16.54 9.88 0.17
C GLU A 54 -16.22 10.59 -1.13
N PHE A 55 -15.53 9.93 -2.08
CA PHE A 55 -15.17 10.50 -3.36
C PHE A 55 -16.39 10.95 -4.16
N ALA A 56 -17.44 10.13 -4.23
CA ALA A 56 -18.67 10.48 -4.94
C ALA A 56 -19.37 11.72 -4.35
N ARG A 57 -19.16 12.02 -3.08
CA ARG A 57 -19.69 13.20 -2.39
C ARG A 57 -18.82 14.44 -2.58
N VAL A 58 -17.51 14.27 -2.48
CA VAL A 58 -16.54 15.34 -2.79
C VAL A 58 -16.72 15.82 -4.24
N MET A 59 -16.93 14.89 -5.18
CA MET A 59 -17.15 15.19 -6.61
C MET A 59 -18.62 15.53 -6.95
N LEU A 60 -19.44 15.86 -5.96
CA LEU A 60 -20.89 16.08 -6.21
C LEU A 60 -21.15 17.23 -7.20
N HIS A 61 -20.42 18.32 -7.08
CA HIS A 61 -20.58 19.48 -7.96
C HIS A 61 -20.25 19.10 -9.41
N GLU A 62 -19.09 18.51 -9.63
CA GLU A 62 -18.59 18.09 -10.95
C GLU A 62 -19.53 17.06 -11.58
N ARG A 63 -20.01 16.10 -10.80
CA ARG A 63 -20.96 15.08 -11.26
C ARG A 63 -22.29 15.68 -11.73
N LEU A 64 -22.83 16.64 -10.99
CA LEU A 64 -24.17 17.20 -11.28
C LEU A 64 -24.11 18.32 -12.32
N ARG A 65 -23.03 19.10 -12.38
CA ARG A 65 -22.93 20.30 -13.21
C ARG A 65 -21.98 20.16 -14.40
N HIS A 66 -21.02 19.26 -14.33
CA HIS A 66 -19.93 19.11 -15.29
C HIS A 66 -19.66 17.66 -15.71
N SER A 67 -20.67 16.78 -15.64
CA SER A 67 -20.51 15.35 -15.93
C SER A 67 -19.92 15.07 -17.32
N GLY A 68 -20.21 15.92 -18.32
CA GLY A 68 -19.64 15.82 -19.65
C GLY A 68 -18.13 16.10 -19.76
N GLN A 69 -17.53 16.67 -18.70
CA GLN A 69 -16.08 16.96 -18.62
C GLN A 69 -15.32 15.84 -17.85
N LEU A 70 -16.03 14.90 -17.23
CA LEU A 70 -15.44 13.79 -16.52
C LEU A 70 -15.25 12.59 -17.48
N SER A 71 -14.14 11.87 -17.30
CA SER A 71 -13.89 10.67 -18.10
C SER A 71 -14.91 9.57 -17.79
N GLN A 72 -15.26 8.77 -18.78
CA GLN A 72 -16.16 7.63 -18.57
C GLN A 72 -15.55 6.59 -17.62
N LYS A 73 -14.22 6.43 -17.60
CA LYS A 73 -13.51 5.58 -16.64
C LYS A 73 -13.77 6.02 -15.19
N LEU A 74 -13.75 7.34 -14.93
CA LEU A 74 -14.02 7.88 -13.59
C LEU A 74 -15.49 7.74 -13.21
N LEU A 75 -16.41 8.09 -14.13
CA LEU A 75 -17.86 8.03 -13.88
C LEU A 75 -18.35 6.62 -13.64
N ASN A 76 -17.92 5.64 -14.46
CA ASN A 76 -18.34 4.24 -14.37
C ASN A 76 -17.55 3.42 -13.33
N GLY A 77 -16.43 3.95 -12.85
CA GLY A 77 -15.62 3.34 -11.79
C GLY A 77 -15.93 3.95 -10.41
N ARG A 78 -14.96 4.62 -9.83
CA ARG A 78 -14.98 5.08 -8.44
C ARG A 78 -16.17 5.97 -8.06
N VAL A 79 -16.65 6.79 -9.01
CA VAL A 79 -17.86 7.60 -8.78
C VAL A 79 -19.08 6.70 -8.63
N ASN A 80 -19.26 5.75 -9.56
CA ASN A 80 -20.38 4.82 -9.52
C ASN A 80 -20.35 3.93 -8.27
N ASP A 81 -19.21 3.40 -7.90
CA ASP A 81 -19.03 2.62 -6.68
C ASP A 81 -19.54 3.40 -5.45
N GLY A 82 -19.17 4.67 -5.35
CA GLY A 82 -19.59 5.51 -4.24
C GLY A 82 -21.04 5.98 -4.29
N VAL A 83 -21.65 6.04 -5.46
CA VAL A 83 -23.08 6.34 -5.61
C VAL A 83 -23.92 5.14 -5.19
N LEU A 84 -23.47 3.93 -5.51
CA LEU A 84 -24.16 2.68 -5.16
C LEU A 84 -23.94 2.26 -3.70
N CYS A 85 -22.86 2.70 -3.07
CA CYS A 85 -22.58 2.41 -1.67
C CYS A 85 -23.61 3.10 -0.76
N SER A 86 -24.36 2.31 -0.01
CA SER A 86 -25.31 2.84 0.97
C SER A 86 -24.58 3.46 2.17
N TYR A 87 -25.28 4.34 2.91
CA TYR A 87 -24.73 4.88 4.17
C TYR A 87 -24.50 3.78 5.22
N GLU A 88 -25.32 2.74 5.21
CA GLU A 88 -25.16 1.60 6.10
C GLU A 88 -23.88 0.81 5.78
N ASP A 89 -23.61 0.53 4.49
CA ASP A 89 -22.41 -0.18 4.07
C ASP A 89 -21.16 0.65 4.32
N TYR A 90 -21.19 1.96 4.07
CA TYR A 90 -20.12 2.90 4.44
C TYR A 90 -19.82 2.83 5.96
N ARG A 91 -20.84 2.81 6.82
CA ARG A 91 -20.66 2.69 8.28
C ARG A 91 -20.07 1.35 8.69
N LYS A 92 -20.50 0.25 8.04
CA LYS A 92 -19.91 -1.08 8.27
C LYS A 92 -18.45 -1.12 7.85
N ALA A 93 -18.14 -0.56 6.68
CA ALA A 93 -16.76 -0.48 6.18
C ALA A 93 -15.85 0.33 7.12
N LEU A 94 -16.30 1.47 7.64
CA LEU A 94 -15.55 2.23 8.65
C LEU A 94 -15.27 1.41 9.91
N ALA A 95 -16.24 0.62 10.39
CA ALA A 95 -16.05 -0.21 11.58
C ALA A 95 -15.03 -1.34 11.34
N ILE A 96 -15.03 -1.94 10.14
CA ILE A 96 -14.02 -2.94 9.73
C ILE A 96 -12.63 -2.30 9.76
N LEU A 97 -12.44 -1.14 9.12
CA LEU A 97 -11.15 -0.45 9.08
C LEU A 97 -10.66 -0.07 10.48
N GLU A 98 -11.54 0.42 11.36
CA GLU A 98 -11.15 0.80 12.72
C GLU A 98 -10.72 -0.41 13.56
N THR A 99 -11.45 -1.52 13.45
CA THR A 99 -11.09 -2.77 14.11
C THR A 99 -9.74 -3.28 13.63
N TYR A 100 -9.50 -3.23 12.32
CA TYR A 100 -8.24 -3.68 11.74
C TYR A 100 -7.06 -2.80 12.15
N ARG A 101 -7.24 -1.48 12.23
CA ARG A 101 -6.20 -0.53 12.70
C ARG A 101 -5.71 -0.89 14.10
N GLY A 102 -6.63 -1.22 15.00
CA GLY A 102 -6.25 -1.65 16.36
C GLY A 102 -5.44 -2.95 16.36
N ARG A 103 -5.86 -3.94 15.57
CA ARG A 103 -5.12 -5.22 15.42
C ARG A 103 -3.74 -5.00 14.80
N PHE A 104 -3.66 -4.22 13.72
CA PHE A 104 -2.40 -3.92 13.05
C PHE A 104 -1.42 -3.23 13.99
N ALA A 105 -1.86 -2.18 14.70
CA ALA A 105 -1.01 -1.48 15.66
C ALA A 105 -0.43 -2.42 16.73
N ALA A 106 -1.26 -3.34 17.26
CA ALA A 106 -0.83 -4.27 18.30
C ALA A 106 0.22 -5.29 17.80
N VAL A 107 0.08 -5.81 16.58
CA VAL A 107 1.03 -6.80 16.04
C VAL A 107 2.31 -6.16 15.49
N THR A 108 2.30 -4.86 15.20
CA THR A 108 3.49 -4.15 14.70
C THR A 108 4.31 -3.50 15.79
N GLU A 109 3.84 -3.44 17.04
CA GLU A 109 4.49 -2.75 18.16
C GLU A 109 5.94 -3.21 18.41
N GLU A 110 6.27 -4.46 18.10
CA GLU A 110 7.60 -5.04 18.32
C GLU A 110 8.60 -4.79 17.17
N PHE A 111 8.17 -4.18 16.06
CA PHE A 111 9.01 -3.92 14.88
C PHE A 111 9.31 -2.43 14.76
N ASP A 112 10.53 -2.06 14.39
CA ASP A 112 10.88 -0.68 14.05
C ASP A 112 10.24 -0.24 12.73
N LEU A 113 10.16 -1.16 11.75
CA LEU A 113 9.49 -0.98 10.46
C LEU A 113 9.16 -2.33 9.81
N LEU A 114 8.26 -2.32 8.81
CA LEU A 114 8.01 -3.46 7.96
C LEU A 114 8.61 -3.20 6.56
N LEU A 115 9.13 -4.26 5.93
CA LEU A 115 9.63 -4.27 4.56
C LEU A 115 8.64 -4.99 3.64
N THR A 116 8.25 -4.35 2.53
CA THR A 116 7.26 -4.92 1.60
C THR A 116 7.55 -4.51 0.15
N PRO A 117 6.96 -5.19 -0.85
CA PRO A 117 6.94 -4.67 -2.21
C PRO A 117 6.23 -3.31 -2.27
N SER A 118 6.73 -2.38 -3.08
CA SER A 118 6.06 -1.10 -3.33
C SER A 118 5.03 -1.18 -4.47
N ALA A 119 5.22 -2.15 -5.38
CA ALA A 119 4.36 -2.44 -6.52
C ALA A 119 4.52 -3.93 -6.91
N ILE A 120 3.68 -4.41 -7.80
CA ILE A 120 3.77 -5.78 -8.33
C ILE A 120 5.13 -6.03 -8.98
N GLY A 121 5.60 -5.06 -9.75
CA GLY A 121 6.87 -5.11 -10.45
C GLY A 121 7.20 -3.77 -11.10
N GLU A 122 7.81 -3.79 -12.29
CA GLU A 122 8.09 -2.58 -13.07
C GLU A 122 6.80 -1.85 -13.47
N SER A 123 6.93 -0.54 -13.77
CA SER A 123 5.78 0.24 -14.23
C SER A 123 5.20 -0.33 -15.52
N PRO A 124 3.85 -0.35 -15.68
CA PRO A 124 3.20 -0.75 -16.93
C PRO A 124 3.65 0.10 -18.11
N GLU A 125 3.65 -0.50 -19.30
CA GLU A 125 3.94 0.20 -20.54
C GLU A 125 2.77 1.13 -20.95
N GLY A 126 3.11 2.33 -21.43
CA GLY A 126 2.14 3.32 -21.89
C GLY A 126 1.54 4.15 -20.78
N ILE A 127 0.38 4.77 -21.08
CA ILE A 127 -0.31 5.71 -20.16
C ILE A 127 -1.71 5.24 -19.76
N ASP A 128 -2.14 4.09 -20.23
CA ASP A 128 -3.52 3.59 -20.03
C ASP A 128 -3.72 2.92 -18.67
N SER A 129 -2.62 2.54 -18.00
CA SER A 129 -2.62 1.92 -16.68
C SER A 129 -1.56 2.54 -15.79
N THR A 130 -1.90 2.72 -14.52
CA THR A 130 -0.98 3.16 -13.45
C THR A 130 -0.47 2.00 -12.59
N GLY A 131 -0.80 0.76 -12.97
CA GLY A 131 -0.54 -0.44 -12.17
C GLY A 131 -1.65 -0.72 -11.14
N ASP A 132 -1.43 -1.75 -10.34
CA ASP A 132 -2.34 -2.17 -9.27
C ASP A 132 -1.84 -1.64 -7.92
N PRO A 133 -2.69 -0.97 -7.11
CA PRO A 133 -2.31 -0.44 -5.80
C PRO A 133 -2.33 -1.47 -4.67
N VAL A 134 -2.37 -2.77 -4.97
CA VAL A 134 -2.54 -3.85 -3.99
C VAL A 134 -1.58 -3.73 -2.80
N PHE A 135 -0.31 -3.42 -3.03
CA PHE A 135 0.70 -3.25 -1.98
C PHE A 135 0.64 -1.91 -1.23
N ASN A 136 -0.21 -0.97 -1.63
CA ASN A 136 -0.36 0.33 -0.95
C ASN A 136 -1.65 0.43 -0.13
N LEU A 137 -2.61 -0.41 -0.45
CA LEU A 137 -3.95 -0.35 0.13
C LEU A 137 -3.98 -0.63 1.63
N PRO A 138 -3.26 -1.64 2.19
CA PRO A 138 -3.25 -1.90 3.63
C PRO A 138 -2.71 -0.73 4.45
N TRP A 139 -1.65 -0.10 3.97
CA TRP A 139 -0.99 1.01 4.66
C TRP A 139 -1.86 2.26 4.65
N THR A 140 -2.56 2.51 3.55
CA THR A 140 -3.59 3.55 3.48
C THR A 140 -4.74 3.25 4.45
N ALA A 141 -5.19 2.00 4.53
CA ALA A 141 -6.26 1.58 5.43
C ALA A 141 -5.89 1.74 6.92
N THR A 142 -4.62 1.51 7.26
CA THR A 142 -4.11 1.58 8.64
C THR A 142 -3.58 2.95 9.05
N TYR A 143 -3.51 3.91 8.11
CA TYR A 143 -2.87 5.22 8.32
C TYR A 143 -1.38 5.11 8.68
N ALA A 144 -0.73 4.01 8.30
CA ALA A 144 0.69 3.83 8.50
C ALA A 144 1.48 4.70 7.51
N PRO A 145 2.54 5.39 7.95
CA PRO A 145 3.45 6.06 7.04
C PRO A 145 4.17 5.03 6.17
N ALA A 146 4.28 5.32 4.89
CA ALA A 146 4.90 4.44 3.91
C ALA A 146 5.88 5.23 3.04
N LEU A 147 7.06 4.67 2.78
CA LEU A 147 8.12 5.28 1.98
C LEU A 147 8.74 4.23 1.07
N THR A 148 8.91 4.57 -0.21
CA THR A 148 9.56 3.70 -1.18
C THR A 148 11.01 4.12 -1.41
N LEU A 149 11.93 3.17 -1.34
CA LEU A 149 13.34 3.34 -1.69
C LEU A 149 13.66 2.59 -2.98
N PRO A 150 14.44 3.18 -3.91
CA PRO A 150 14.95 2.45 -5.05
C PRO A 150 15.86 1.31 -4.57
N ALA A 151 15.63 0.09 -5.03
CA ALA A 151 16.39 -1.08 -4.58
C ALA A 151 17.02 -1.88 -5.72
N GLY A 152 16.46 -1.80 -6.93
CA GLY A 152 16.99 -2.53 -8.07
C GLY A 152 16.32 -2.15 -9.39
N ARG A 153 16.48 -3.01 -10.38
CA ARG A 153 15.87 -2.89 -11.70
C ARG A 153 15.23 -4.21 -12.08
N GLY A 154 14.07 -4.13 -12.71
CA GLY A 154 13.41 -5.30 -13.25
C GLY A 154 13.96 -5.73 -14.64
N PRO A 155 13.33 -6.72 -15.25
CA PRO A 155 13.81 -7.33 -16.51
C PRO A 155 13.87 -6.38 -17.71
N LYS A 156 13.06 -5.31 -17.72
CA LYS A 156 13.06 -4.28 -18.77
C LYS A 156 14.00 -3.12 -18.46
N GLY A 157 14.74 -3.18 -17.34
CA GLY A 157 15.67 -2.16 -16.89
C GLY A 157 15.03 -0.97 -16.17
N LEU A 158 13.72 -1.01 -15.89
CA LEU A 158 13.04 0.02 -15.12
C LEU A 158 13.30 -0.14 -13.62
N PRO A 159 13.27 0.96 -12.84
CA PRO A 159 13.51 0.88 -11.41
C PRO A 159 12.38 0.12 -10.70
N VAL A 160 12.78 -0.72 -9.74
CA VAL A 160 11.89 -1.38 -8.78
C VAL A 160 12.33 -0.98 -7.38
N GLY A 161 11.36 -0.63 -6.55
CA GLY A 161 11.60 -0.18 -5.18
C GLY A 161 11.11 -1.19 -4.15
N VAL A 162 11.64 -1.02 -2.94
CA VAL A 162 11.09 -1.64 -1.73
C VAL A 162 10.33 -0.60 -0.94
N GLN A 163 9.28 -1.01 -0.25
CA GLN A 163 8.48 -0.13 0.58
C GLN A 163 8.72 -0.41 2.05
N LEU A 164 8.97 0.65 2.80
CA LEU A 164 9.07 0.64 4.25
C LEU A 164 7.78 1.17 4.84
N ILE A 165 7.31 0.54 5.91
CA ILE A 165 6.08 0.90 6.61
C ILE A 165 6.41 1.12 8.07
N GLY A 166 5.99 2.26 8.61
CA GLY A 166 6.20 2.63 10.01
C GLY A 166 4.92 2.67 10.83
N HIS A 167 5.04 3.14 12.05
CA HIS A 167 3.92 3.31 12.98
C HIS A 167 3.19 4.62 12.76
N ARG A 168 1.89 4.59 12.91
CA ARG A 168 1.03 5.77 12.78
C ARG A 168 1.44 6.85 13.78
N ASN A 169 1.59 8.10 13.30
CA ASN A 169 2.01 9.28 14.06
C ASN A 169 3.46 9.25 14.56
N GLU A 170 4.29 8.33 14.06
CA GLU A 170 5.72 8.21 14.43
C GLU A 170 6.64 8.52 13.25
N ASP A 171 6.31 9.53 12.46
CA ASP A 171 7.02 9.86 11.22
C ASP A 171 8.52 10.12 11.43
N TYR A 172 8.91 10.73 12.55
CA TYR A 172 10.33 11.02 12.82
C TYR A 172 11.16 9.77 13.07
N SER A 173 10.69 8.85 13.91
CA SER A 173 11.36 7.57 14.17
C SER A 173 11.38 6.72 12.89
N PHE A 174 10.26 6.67 12.18
CA PHE A 174 10.15 6.01 10.89
C PHE A 174 11.15 6.53 9.85
N LEU A 175 11.26 7.85 9.66
CA LEU A 175 12.20 8.45 8.72
C LEU A 175 13.66 8.20 9.12
N SER A 176 13.95 8.17 10.42
CA SER A 176 15.29 7.84 10.91
C SER A 176 15.68 6.40 10.59
N ALA A 177 14.78 5.44 10.81
CA ALA A 177 14.99 4.03 10.45
C ALA A 177 15.09 3.85 8.93
N ALA A 178 14.22 4.52 8.16
CA ALA A 178 14.25 4.49 6.70
C ALA A 178 15.58 5.05 6.13
N GLN A 179 16.15 6.08 6.76
CA GLN A 179 17.46 6.62 6.36
C GLN A 179 18.58 5.59 6.54
N ALA A 180 18.57 4.80 7.60
CA ALA A 180 19.54 3.74 7.80
C ALA A 180 19.45 2.68 6.67
N VAL A 181 18.22 2.27 6.31
CA VAL A 181 18.00 1.36 5.18
C VAL A 181 18.49 1.98 3.86
N GLU A 182 18.20 3.26 3.60
CA GLU A 182 18.64 3.96 2.40
C GLU A 182 20.18 3.99 2.29
N CYS A 183 20.89 4.29 3.38
CA CYS A 183 22.34 4.28 3.41
C CYS A 183 22.89 2.91 2.99
N LEU A 184 22.37 1.83 3.57
CA LEU A 184 22.78 0.47 3.22
C LEU A 184 22.53 0.14 1.74
N LEU A 185 21.39 0.56 1.18
CA LEU A 185 21.06 0.32 -0.22
C LEU A 185 21.99 1.08 -1.19
N ARG A 186 22.47 2.27 -0.81
CA ARG A 186 23.40 3.10 -1.63
C ARG A 186 24.82 2.58 -1.65
N GLU A 187 25.32 1.97 -0.57
CA GLU A 187 26.70 1.48 -0.46
C GLU A 187 27.00 0.29 -1.37
N THR A 188 25.98 -0.35 -1.91
CA THR A 188 26.09 -1.61 -2.67
C THR A 188 25.57 -1.50 -4.12
N GLY A 189 25.23 -0.29 -4.59
CA GLY A 189 24.67 0.00 -5.94
C GLY A 189 25.68 0.46 -6.99
#